data_9f4815afbafbbf7d315e0752ae8d6100
#
_entry.id   9f4815afbafbbf7d315e0752ae8d6100
#
_cell.length_a   1.000
_cell.length_b   1.000
_cell.length_c   1.000
_cell.angle_alpha   90.00
_cell.angle_beta   90.00
_cell.angle_gamma   90.00
#
_symmetry.space_group_name_H-M   'P 1'
#
loop_
_entity.id
_entity.type
_entity.pdbx_description
1 polymer ?
#
loop_
_entity_poly.entity_id
_entity_poly.type
_entity_poly.pdbx_seq_one_letter_code
_entity_poly.pdbx_strand_id
1 'polypeptide(L)'
;MSNTPNSRDLLPPDAVAALRWASGTAGVIRGSALHAEVAQRMAARLPLFREPPQVWLDWFPAMGGGLAKPLTQTLWPQAQCRIHEPADSRRAKVLGRDQMPWFKRWFTPTPLVWRSGQAAPVDLLWSNLGLHAQPHPANWLTAWREALRVNGALVFSVLGPDSFLELRELYDQLAWPAPCQDWMDMHDWGDSLLKQGWVDPVMDMERLVFTYASAHDLIRDLRLWGRNLHPHRFPALRGRGWHRALLDALEQRRMAMPDQRLRLTLEVIYGHALRGADRQSLPVTQSIPLTEVVKSIRNRGAGDMA
;
A
#
# COMPACT_ATOMS: atom_id res chain seq x y z
N MET A 1 -6.15 0.04 -27.09
CA MET A 1 -4.97 0.74 -26.52
C MET A 1 -5.50 1.58 -25.36
N SER A 2 -5.31 1.12 -24.11
CA SER A 2 -5.73 1.89 -22.94
C SER A 2 -4.77 3.07 -22.79
N ASN A 3 -5.31 4.27 -22.88
CA ASN A 3 -4.57 5.51 -22.66
C ASN A 3 -4.38 5.65 -21.14
N THR A 4 -3.36 4.99 -20.58
CA THR A 4 -3.02 5.14 -19.16
C THR A 4 -2.56 6.59 -18.96
N PRO A 5 -3.23 7.39 -18.12
CA PRO A 5 -2.82 8.76 -17.89
C PRO A 5 -1.39 8.79 -17.34
N ASN A 6 -0.59 9.73 -17.81
CA ASN A 6 0.77 9.92 -17.30
C ASN A 6 0.68 10.28 -15.80
N SER A 7 1.60 9.81 -14.97
CA SER A 7 1.62 10.07 -13.51
C SER A 7 1.53 11.55 -13.13
N ARG A 8 1.91 12.45 -14.07
CA ARG A 8 1.82 13.91 -13.88
C ARG A 8 0.39 14.46 -13.93
N ASP A 9 -0.55 13.69 -14.48
CA ASP A 9 -1.95 14.09 -14.68
C ASP A 9 -2.90 13.43 -13.66
N LEU A 10 -2.38 12.53 -12.80
CA LEU A 10 -3.17 11.83 -11.79
C LEU A 10 -3.62 12.80 -10.69
N LEU A 11 -4.92 12.81 -10.42
CA LEU A 11 -5.46 13.59 -9.31
C LEU A 11 -5.24 12.82 -7.99
N PRO A 12 -4.61 13.46 -6.99
CA PRO A 12 -4.47 12.82 -5.69
C PRO A 12 -5.84 12.58 -5.04
N PRO A 13 -5.98 11.55 -4.19
CA PRO A 13 -7.17 11.37 -3.38
C PRO A 13 -7.54 12.63 -2.59
N ASP A 14 -8.84 12.87 -2.43
CA ASP A 14 -9.35 13.97 -1.58
C ASP A 14 -8.84 13.80 -0.15
N ALA A 15 -8.00 14.73 0.30
CA ALA A 15 -7.31 14.66 1.59
C ALA A 15 -8.28 14.63 2.78
N VAL A 16 -9.39 15.35 2.71
CA VAL A 16 -10.41 15.39 3.77
C VAL A 16 -11.14 14.05 3.84
N ALA A 17 -11.52 13.50 2.70
CA ALA A 17 -12.17 12.19 2.64
C ALA A 17 -11.23 11.07 3.09
N ALA A 18 -9.97 11.10 2.66
CA ALA A 18 -8.95 10.14 3.06
C ALA A 18 -8.70 10.20 4.58
N LEU A 19 -8.58 11.39 5.16
CA LEU A 19 -8.42 11.57 6.60
C LEU A 19 -9.64 11.05 7.39
N ARG A 20 -10.85 11.38 6.95
CA ARG A 20 -12.09 10.86 7.56
C ARG A 20 -12.18 9.34 7.49
N TRP A 21 -11.78 8.77 6.36
CA TRP A 21 -11.72 7.32 6.19
C TRP A 21 -10.67 6.70 7.10
N ALA A 22 -9.46 7.25 7.13
CA ALA A 22 -8.35 6.76 7.94
C ALA A 22 -8.57 6.92 9.45
N SER A 23 -9.26 7.96 9.92
CA SER A 23 -9.52 8.19 11.35
C SER A 23 -10.78 7.49 11.87
N GLY A 24 -11.75 7.21 11.00
CA GLY A 24 -13.02 6.61 11.37
C GLY A 24 -12.96 5.12 11.64
N THR A 25 -13.78 4.62 12.55
CA THR A 25 -13.90 3.17 12.81
C THR A 25 -14.53 2.41 11.64
N ALA A 26 -15.23 3.10 10.74
CA ALA A 26 -15.73 2.52 9.49
C ALA A 26 -14.61 2.14 8.50
N GLY A 27 -13.39 2.70 8.67
CA GLY A 27 -12.20 2.32 7.89
C GLY A 27 -11.49 1.06 8.38
N VAL A 28 -12.05 0.34 9.36
CA VAL A 28 -11.49 -0.94 9.79
C VAL A 28 -12.03 -2.04 8.89
N ILE A 29 -11.16 -2.58 8.04
CA ILE A 29 -11.50 -3.65 7.10
C ILE A 29 -11.35 -4.99 7.82
N ARG A 30 -12.40 -5.82 7.78
CA ARG A 30 -12.41 -7.17 8.34
C ARG A 30 -13.12 -8.12 7.39
N GLY A 31 -12.60 -9.34 7.27
CA GLY A 31 -13.24 -10.39 6.48
C GLY A 31 -13.28 -10.11 4.98
N SER A 32 -12.40 -9.26 4.49
CA SER A 32 -12.29 -8.94 3.08
C SER A 32 -11.48 -10.01 2.35
N ALA A 33 -12.10 -10.70 1.40
CA ALA A 33 -11.44 -11.69 0.56
C ALA A 33 -10.26 -11.08 -0.22
N LEU A 34 -10.40 -9.85 -0.73
CA LEU A 34 -9.33 -9.13 -1.42
C LEU A 34 -8.10 -8.97 -0.53
N HIS A 35 -8.27 -8.41 0.67
CA HIS A 35 -7.14 -8.16 1.55
C HIS A 35 -6.48 -9.45 2.05
N ALA A 36 -7.26 -10.50 2.26
CA ALA A 36 -6.74 -11.82 2.64
C ALA A 36 -5.92 -12.43 1.50
N GLU A 37 -6.43 -12.40 0.29
CA GLU A 37 -5.75 -12.92 -0.91
C GLU A 37 -4.44 -12.17 -1.17
N VAL A 38 -4.48 -10.85 -1.15
CA VAL A 38 -3.28 -10.01 -1.34
C VAL A 38 -2.26 -10.26 -0.24
N ALA A 39 -2.68 -10.37 1.03
CA ALA A 39 -1.79 -10.66 2.14
C ALA A 39 -1.11 -12.03 1.99
N GLN A 40 -1.82 -13.06 1.54
CA GLN A 40 -1.23 -14.38 1.27
C GLN A 40 -0.16 -14.32 0.17
N ARG A 41 -0.43 -13.60 -0.92
CA ARG A 41 0.52 -13.40 -2.01
C ARG A 41 1.75 -12.59 -1.58
N MET A 42 1.56 -11.57 -0.76
CA MET A 42 2.68 -10.85 -0.13
C MET A 42 3.51 -11.78 0.76
N ALA A 43 2.85 -12.60 1.60
CA ALA A 43 3.53 -13.54 2.50
C ALA A 43 4.35 -14.59 1.73
N ALA A 44 3.87 -15.04 0.57
CA ALA A 44 4.60 -15.98 -0.29
C ALA A 44 5.90 -15.39 -0.87
N ARG A 45 6.04 -14.06 -0.90
CA ARG A 45 7.27 -13.36 -1.33
C ARG A 45 8.28 -13.12 -0.20
N LEU A 46 7.87 -13.30 1.06
CA LEU A 46 8.76 -13.08 2.22
C LEU A 46 9.99 -14.00 2.28
N PRO A 47 9.93 -15.28 1.84
CA PRO A 47 11.11 -16.16 1.80
C PRO A 47 12.24 -15.68 0.88
N LEU A 48 12.01 -14.65 0.05
CA LEU A 48 13.06 -14.01 -0.76
C LEU A 48 14.07 -13.23 0.10
N PHE A 49 13.69 -12.84 1.33
CA PHE A 49 14.60 -12.19 2.26
C PHE A 49 15.51 -13.22 2.94
N ARG A 50 16.83 -13.02 2.81
CA ARG A 50 17.84 -13.97 3.30
C ARG A 50 17.86 -14.11 4.82
N GLU A 51 17.61 -13.00 5.52
CA GLU A 51 17.65 -12.96 6.98
C GLU A 51 16.23 -12.82 7.54
N PRO A 52 15.80 -13.73 8.42
CA PRO A 52 14.52 -13.57 9.10
C PRO A 52 14.54 -12.34 10.00
N PRO A 53 13.48 -11.52 10.00
CA PRO A 53 13.39 -10.36 10.86
C PRO A 53 13.27 -10.80 12.33
N GLN A 54 13.91 -10.08 13.23
CA GLN A 54 13.69 -10.21 14.68
C GLN A 54 12.47 -9.39 15.10
N VAL A 55 12.34 -8.18 14.54
CA VAL A 55 11.24 -7.25 14.80
C VAL A 55 10.67 -6.76 13.47
N TRP A 56 9.37 -6.86 13.31
CA TRP A 56 8.69 -6.33 12.13
C TRP A 56 7.48 -5.47 12.49
N LEU A 57 7.08 -4.60 11.58
CA LEU A 57 6.05 -3.60 11.77
C LEU A 57 4.90 -3.80 10.79
N ASP A 58 3.69 -4.03 11.30
CA ASP A 58 2.45 -4.03 10.53
C ASP A 58 1.89 -2.60 10.50
N TRP A 59 1.94 -2.00 9.32
CA TRP A 59 1.57 -0.60 9.14
C TRP A 59 0.12 -0.48 8.69
N PHE A 60 -0.70 0.13 9.53
CA PHE A 60 -2.15 0.29 9.34
C PHE A 60 -2.91 -1.01 9.13
N PRO A 61 -2.79 -1.98 10.02
CA PRO A 61 -3.51 -3.24 9.89
C PRO A 61 -5.02 -3.07 9.83
N ALA A 62 -5.58 -1.97 10.35
CA ALA A 62 -7.00 -1.67 10.22
C ALA A 62 -7.44 -1.48 8.76
N MET A 63 -6.62 -0.86 7.93
CA MET A 63 -6.85 -0.70 6.49
C MET A 63 -6.40 -1.90 5.69
N GLY A 64 -5.42 -2.64 6.17
CA GLY A 64 -4.83 -3.80 5.53
C GLY A 64 -5.63 -5.11 5.66
N GLY A 65 -6.84 -5.05 6.19
CA GLY A 65 -7.70 -6.24 6.33
C GLY A 65 -7.49 -7.04 7.62
N GLY A 66 -6.68 -6.54 8.55
CA GLY A 66 -6.36 -7.17 9.83
C GLY A 66 -4.86 -7.33 10.03
N LEU A 67 -4.47 -8.02 11.10
CA LEU A 67 -3.08 -8.29 11.40
C LEU A 67 -2.48 -9.31 10.41
N ALA A 68 -1.29 -8.99 9.90
CA ALA A 68 -0.51 -9.92 9.08
C ALA A 68 0.20 -11.01 9.91
N LYS A 69 0.27 -10.85 11.23
CA LYS A 69 0.94 -11.80 12.14
C LYS A 69 0.56 -13.26 11.94
N PRO A 70 -0.72 -13.65 11.76
CA PRO A 70 -1.07 -15.05 11.54
C PRO A 70 -0.43 -15.67 10.30
N LEU A 71 -0.19 -14.86 9.24
CA LEU A 71 0.44 -15.32 8.00
C LEU A 71 1.96 -15.44 8.14
N THR A 72 2.58 -14.53 8.90
CA THR A 72 4.04 -14.48 9.06
C THR A 72 4.54 -15.38 10.20
N GLN A 73 3.66 -15.78 11.10
CA GLN A 73 4.04 -16.59 12.29
C GLN A 73 4.58 -17.96 11.91
N THR A 74 4.12 -18.55 10.82
CA THR A 74 4.65 -19.83 10.33
C THR A 74 6.08 -19.69 9.80
N LEU A 75 6.38 -18.56 9.17
CA LEU A 75 7.70 -18.28 8.60
C LEU A 75 8.70 -17.86 9.69
N TRP A 76 8.25 -17.04 10.64
CA TRP A 76 9.10 -16.42 11.66
C TRP A 76 8.42 -16.46 13.03
N PRO A 77 8.32 -17.64 13.65
CA PRO A 77 7.55 -17.83 14.90
C PRO A 77 8.10 -17.01 16.07
N GLN A 78 9.40 -16.68 16.07
CA GLN A 78 10.07 -15.91 17.12
C GLN A 78 10.08 -14.40 16.85
N ALA A 79 9.68 -13.97 15.65
CA ALA A 79 9.72 -12.55 15.31
C ALA A 79 8.67 -11.74 16.08
N GLN A 80 9.12 -10.62 16.66
CA GLN A 80 8.26 -9.71 17.38
C GLN A 80 7.46 -8.84 16.39
N CYS A 81 6.14 -8.92 16.44
CA CYS A 81 5.26 -8.03 15.69
C CYS A 81 5.01 -6.74 16.47
N ARG A 82 5.23 -5.60 15.84
CA ARG A 82 4.76 -4.28 16.27
C ARG A 82 3.67 -3.80 15.33
N ILE A 83 2.84 -2.86 15.76
CA ILE A 83 1.79 -2.27 14.92
C ILE A 83 1.90 -0.74 14.92
N HIS A 84 1.67 -0.15 13.76
CA HIS A 84 1.43 1.29 13.64
C HIS A 84 -0.05 1.53 13.31
N GLU A 85 -0.83 1.80 14.35
CA GLU A 85 -2.24 2.19 14.24
C GLU A 85 -2.49 3.31 15.27
N PRO A 86 -2.49 4.58 14.82
CA PRO A 86 -2.49 5.72 15.74
C PRO A 86 -3.78 5.83 16.57
N ALA A 87 -4.93 5.42 16.03
CA ALA A 87 -6.20 5.54 16.72
C ALA A 87 -6.49 4.35 17.65
N ASP A 88 -6.66 4.61 18.94
CA ASP A 88 -6.92 3.56 19.96
C ASP A 88 -8.17 2.73 19.66
N SER A 89 -9.24 3.37 19.20
CA SER A 89 -10.47 2.68 18.83
C SER A 89 -10.30 1.70 17.67
N ARG A 90 -9.43 2.03 16.72
CA ARG A 90 -9.08 1.15 15.59
C ARG A 90 -8.19 0.01 16.05
N ARG A 91 -7.20 0.30 16.90
CA ARG A 91 -6.36 -0.75 17.52
C ARG A 91 -7.19 -1.77 18.26
N ALA A 92 -8.13 -1.33 19.08
CA ALA A 92 -9.01 -2.23 19.82
C ALA A 92 -9.80 -3.16 18.89
N LYS A 93 -10.30 -2.61 17.77
CA LYS A 93 -11.01 -3.40 16.74
C LYS A 93 -10.10 -4.39 16.02
N VAL A 94 -8.93 -3.96 15.55
CA VAL A 94 -7.97 -4.85 14.86
C VAL A 94 -7.55 -6.01 15.75
N LEU A 95 -7.33 -5.74 17.04
CA LEU A 95 -6.96 -6.76 18.03
C LEU A 95 -8.13 -7.61 18.50
N GLY A 96 -9.36 -7.33 18.03
CA GLY A 96 -10.56 -8.04 18.51
C GLY A 96 -10.91 -7.76 19.98
N ARG A 97 -10.25 -6.75 20.59
CA ARG A 97 -10.42 -6.45 21.99
C ARG A 97 -11.81 -5.89 22.35
N ASP A 98 -12.45 -5.24 21.39
CA ASP A 98 -13.83 -4.75 21.52
C ASP A 98 -14.86 -5.86 21.76
N GLN A 99 -14.58 -7.08 21.24
CA GLN A 99 -15.42 -8.28 21.39
C GLN A 99 -14.94 -9.22 22.49
N MET A 100 -13.81 -8.92 23.12
CA MET A 100 -13.19 -9.79 24.10
C MET A 100 -13.75 -9.51 25.50
N PRO A 101 -14.14 -10.53 26.29
CA PRO A 101 -14.50 -10.38 27.69
C PRO A 101 -13.42 -9.61 28.46
N TRP A 102 -13.83 -8.75 29.40
CA TRP A 102 -12.91 -7.85 30.10
C TRP A 102 -11.76 -8.60 30.80
N PHE A 103 -12.00 -9.76 31.39
CA PHE A 103 -10.97 -10.56 32.09
C PHE A 103 -9.94 -11.15 31.13
N LYS A 104 -10.32 -11.53 29.88
CA LYS A 104 -9.37 -12.02 28.88
C LYS A 104 -8.44 -10.95 28.35
N ARG A 105 -8.86 -9.68 28.39
CA ARG A 105 -8.03 -8.53 27.96
C ARG A 105 -6.73 -8.40 28.75
N TRP A 106 -6.74 -8.80 30.03
CA TRP A 106 -5.58 -8.75 30.91
C TRP A 106 -4.49 -9.78 30.56
N PHE A 107 -4.91 -10.93 30.03
CA PHE A 107 -3.99 -12.04 29.74
C PHE A 107 -3.63 -12.15 28.25
N THR A 108 -4.23 -11.34 27.37
CA THR A 108 -3.93 -11.37 25.93
C THR A 108 -2.78 -10.41 25.63
N PRO A 109 -1.63 -10.90 25.16
CA PRO A 109 -0.52 -10.04 24.78
C PRO A 109 -0.95 -9.04 23.72
N THR A 110 -0.64 -7.76 23.95
CA THR A 110 -0.89 -6.70 22.97
C THR A 110 0.39 -6.49 22.16
N PRO A 111 0.32 -6.48 20.83
CA PRO A 111 1.45 -6.05 20.03
C PRO A 111 1.93 -4.66 20.48
N LEU A 112 3.24 -4.47 20.53
CA LEU A 112 3.83 -3.18 20.88
C LEU A 112 3.42 -2.16 19.80
N VAL A 113 2.97 -0.99 20.25
CA VAL A 113 2.62 0.11 19.35
C VAL A 113 3.91 0.84 18.99
N TRP A 114 4.20 0.90 17.69
CA TRP A 114 5.29 1.70 17.17
C TRP A 114 4.89 3.18 17.09
N ARG A 115 5.76 4.08 17.50
CA ARG A 115 5.59 5.53 17.38
C ARG A 115 6.88 6.15 16.86
N SER A 116 6.79 7.05 15.89
CA SER A 116 7.94 7.78 15.36
C SER A 116 8.71 8.49 16.47
N GLY A 117 10.03 8.45 16.40
CA GLY A 117 10.93 9.09 17.36
C GLY A 117 10.99 8.46 18.77
N GLN A 118 10.18 7.43 19.06
CA GLN A 118 10.11 6.81 20.38
C GLN A 118 10.44 5.31 20.38
N ALA A 119 10.42 4.66 19.23
CA ALA A 119 10.66 3.23 19.11
C ALA A 119 11.93 2.94 18.33
N ALA A 120 12.63 1.88 18.73
CA ALA A 120 13.77 1.38 17.96
C ALA A 120 13.33 0.97 16.55
N PRO A 121 14.21 1.17 15.55
CA PRO A 121 13.95 0.73 14.18
C PRO A 121 13.63 -0.75 14.09
N VAL A 122 12.91 -1.15 13.05
CA VAL A 122 12.50 -2.53 12.80
C VAL A 122 13.24 -3.12 11.58
N ASP A 123 13.25 -4.44 11.48
CA ASP A 123 13.92 -5.16 10.38
C ASP A 123 13.08 -5.21 9.11
N LEU A 124 11.75 -5.29 9.27
CA LEU A 124 10.82 -5.40 8.17
C LEU A 124 9.57 -4.54 8.44
N LEU A 125 9.10 -3.86 7.41
CA LEU A 125 7.83 -3.14 7.40
C LEU A 125 6.90 -3.77 6.39
N TRP A 126 5.67 -4.05 6.83
CA TRP A 126 4.58 -4.61 6.04
C TRP A 126 3.45 -3.60 5.90
N SER A 127 2.94 -3.39 4.68
CA SER A 127 1.74 -2.57 4.43
C SER A 127 0.88 -3.18 3.34
N ASN A 128 -0.27 -3.73 3.71
CA ASN A 128 -1.21 -4.34 2.78
C ASN A 128 -2.28 -3.33 2.35
N LEU A 129 -2.33 -2.98 1.06
CA LEU A 129 -3.36 -2.12 0.43
C LEU A 129 -3.67 -0.82 1.19
N GLY A 130 -2.68 -0.25 1.90
CA GLY A 130 -2.87 0.96 2.72
C GLY A 130 -2.42 2.26 2.04
N LEU A 131 -1.40 2.19 1.18
CA LEU A 131 -0.71 3.37 0.65
C LEU A 131 -1.49 4.06 -0.47
N HIS A 132 -2.16 3.31 -1.34
CA HIS A 132 -2.89 3.86 -2.50
C HIS A 132 -4.09 4.76 -2.13
N ALA A 133 -4.54 4.73 -0.89
CA ALA A 133 -5.60 5.60 -0.37
C ALA A 133 -5.05 6.88 0.27
N GLN A 134 -3.75 7.11 0.24
CA GLN A 134 -3.10 8.26 0.87
C GLN A 134 -2.93 9.41 -0.12
N PRO A 135 -3.32 10.66 0.25
CA PRO A 135 -3.18 11.82 -0.64
C PRO A 135 -1.72 12.17 -0.97
N HIS A 136 -0.81 11.88 -0.04
CA HIS A 136 0.62 12.19 -0.15
C HIS A 136 1.46 10.96 0.17
N PRO A 137 1.52 9.97 -0.73
CA PRO A 137 2.22 8.71 -0.49
C PRO A 137 3.72 8.90 -0.22
N ALA A 138 4.33 9.94 -0.76
CA ALA A 138 5.73 10.28 -0.52
C ALA A 138 6.04 10.48 0.96
N ASN A 139 5.15 11.12 1.72
CA ASN A 139 5.33 11.33 3.16
C ASN A 139 5.34 10.00 3.93
N TRP A 140 4.55 9.04 3.48
CA TRP A 140 4.50 7.70 4.07
C TRP A 140 5.75 6.90 3.76
N LEU A 141 6.25 6.97 2.54
CA LEU A 141 7.52 6.32 2.17
C LEU A 141 8.69 6.88 2.99
N THR A 142 8.69 8.18 3.28
CA THR A 142 9.67 8.80 4.21
C THR A 142 9.52 8.25 5.63
N ALA A 143 8.30 8.24 6.17
CA ALA A 143 8.04 7.71 7.52
C ALA A 143 8.39 6.21 7.64
N TRP A 144 8.15 5.42 6.59
CA TRP A 144 8.53 4.02 6.53
C TRP A 144 10.04 3.83 6.55
N ARG A 145 10.77 4.71 5.84
CA ARG A 145 12.22 4.70 5.84
C ARG A 145 12.79 5.01 7.23
N GLU A 146 12.20 5.94 7.96
CA GLU A 146 12.56 6.25 9.35
C GLU A 146 12.28 5.08 10.31
N ALA A 147 11.21 4.31 10.07
CA ALA A 147 10.84 3.18 10.90
C ALA A 147 11.78 1.98 10.76
N LEU A 148 12.41 1.81 9.60
CA LEU A 148 13.27 0.68 9.29
C LEU A 148 14.73 0.97 9.73
N ARG A 149 15.48 -0.06 10.11
CA ARG A 149 16.95 0.02 10.20
C ARG A 149 17.58 0.09 8.81
N VAL A 150 18.80 0.51 8.71
CA VAL A 150 19.59 0.38 7.47
C VAL A 150 19.61 -1.09 7.04
N ASN A 151 19.41 -1.35 5.74
CA ASN A 151 19.19 -2.66 5.15
C ASN A 151 17.92 -3.37 5.64
N GLY A 152 17.05 -2.70 6.38
CA GLY A 152 15.70 -3.20 6.69
C GLY A 152 14.83 -3.25 5.45
N ALA A 153 13.91 -4.20 5.40
CA ALA A 153 13.08 -4.50 4.24
C ALA A 153 11.70 -3.83 4.33
N LEU A 154 11.27 -3.22 3.23
CA LEU A 154 9.90 -2.80 2.98
C LEU A 154 9.20 -3.84 2.13
N VAL A 155 7.96 -4.22 2.50
CA VAL A 155 7.05 -5.03 1.68
C VAL A 155 5.67 -4.36 1.71
N PHE A 156 5.14 -4.04 0.54
CA PHE A 156 3.84 -3.39 0.47
C PHE A 156 3.04 -3.82 -0.76
N SER A 157 1.75 -3.55 -0.73
CA SER A 157 0.87 -3.69 -1.89
C SER A 157 -0.02 -2.46 -2.06
N VAL A 158 -0.35 -2.17 -3.31
CA VAL A 158 -1.24 -1.09 -3.72
C VAL A 158 -2.13 -1.54 -4.87
N LEU A 159 -3.19 -0.79 -5.15
CA LEU A 159 -3.97 -0.97 -6.38
C LEU A 159 -3.30 -0.20 -7.51
N GLY A 160 -3.34 -0.78 -8.71
CA GLY A 160 -2.86 -0.18 -9.94
C GLY A 160 -3.99 0.40 -10.81
N PRO A 161 -3.63 1.11 -11.90
CA PRO A 161 -4.55 1.89 -12.73
C PRO A 161 -5.64 1.07 -13.40
N ASP A 162 -5.39 -0.20 -13.71
CA ASP A 162 -6.38 -1.09 -14.33
C ASP A 162 -7.38 -1.70 -13.34
N SER A 163 -7.40 -1.21 -12.09
CA SER A 163 -8.40 -1.66 -11.11
C SER A 163 -9.78 -1.08 -11.42
N PHE A 164 -10.81 -1.92 -11.25
CA PHE A 164 -12.23 -1.56 -11.40
C PHE A 164 -12.63 -1.11 -12.82
N LEU A 165 -11.97 -1.60 -13.86
CA LEU A 165 -12.26 -1.23 -15.24
C LEU A 165 -13.75 -1.41 -15.57
N GLU A 166 -14.35 -2.53 -15.18
CA GLU A 166 -15.76 -2.82 -15.43
C GLU A 166 -16.72 -1.84 -14.75
N LEU A 167 -16.32 -1.34 -13.57
CA LEU A 167 -17.10 -0.35 -12.85
C LEU A 167 -16.91 1.04 -13.43
N ARG A 168 -15.70 1.40 -13.87
CA ARG A 168 -15.41 2.66 -14.57
C ARG A 168 -16.22 2.75 -15.87
N GLU A 169 -16.18 1.72 -16.70
CA GLU A 169 -16.97 1.65 -17.93
C GLU A 169 -18.47 1.79 -17.68
N LEU A 170 -19.01 1.15 -16.64
CA LEU A 170 -20.42 1.27 -16.29
C LEU A 170 -20.79 2.71 -15.91
N TYR A 171 -19.94 3.37 -15.13
CA TYR A 171 -20.18 4.76 -14.70
C TYR A 171 -20.07 5.74 -15.87
N ASP A 172 -19.14 5.51 -16.79
CA ASP A 172 -18.99 6.31 -18.01
C ASP A 172 -20.24 6.16 -18.92
N GLN A 173 -20.73 4.93 -19.13
CA GLN A 173 -21.98 4.67 -19.88
C GLN A 173 -23.19 5.38 -19.29
N LEU A 174 -23.23 5.53 -17.96
CA LEU A 174 -24.33 6.19 -17.24
C LEU A 174 -24.09 7.70 -17.05
N ALA A 175 -23.00 8.24 -17.60
CA ALA A 175 -22.55 9.62 -17.38
C ALA A 175 -22.51 10.01 -15.88
N TRP A 176 -22.06 9.08 -15.04
CA TRP A 176 -21.87 9.31 -13.62
C TRP A 176 -20.44 9.75 -13.30
N PRO A 177 -20.25 10.55 -12.24
CA PRO A 177 -18.91 10.89 -11.75
C PRO A 177 -18.10 9.65 -11.38
N ALA A 178 -16.77 9.72 -11.51
CA ALA A 178 -15.82 8.63 -11.31
C ALA A 178 -16.16 7.75 -10.09
N PRO A 179 -16.16 6.41 -10.23
CA PRO A 179 -16.49 5.47 -9.15
C PRO A 179 -15.36 5.29 -8.13
N CYS A 180 -14.13 5.56 -8.50
CA CYS A 180 -12.93 5.41 -7.69
C CYS A 180 -11.89 6.45 -8.09
N GLN A 181 -10.86 6.64 -7.27
CA GLN A 181 -9.71 7.50 -7.57
C GLN A 181 -8.81 6.88 -8.65
N ASP A 182 -7.88 7.69 -9.15
CA ASP A 182 -6.81 7.24 -10.00
C ASP A 182 -5.67 6.65 -9.15
N TRP A 183 -4.94 5.70 -9.71
CA TRP A 183 -3.81 5.05 -9.06
C TRP A 183 -2.56 5.11 -9.94
N MET A 184 -1.42 5.22 -9.28
CA MET A 184 -0.11 5.19 -9.91
C MET A 184 0.18 3.81 -10.47
N ASP A 185 0.90 3.75 -11.58
CA ASP A 185 1.37 2.50 -12.13
C ASP A 185 2.59 1.94 -11.40
N MET A 186 3.00 0.74 -11.79
CA MET A 186 4.12 0.03 -11.20
C MET A 186 5.46 0.77 -11.37
N HIS A 187 5.68 1.41 -12.52
CA HIS A 187 6.92 2.12 -12.82
C HIS A 187 7.03 3.42 -12.00
N ASP A 188 5.93 4.16 -11.87
CA ASP A 188 5.87 5.37 -11.06
C ASP A 188 6.13 5.09 -9.57
N TRP A 189 5.64 3.96 -9.06
CA TRP A 189 5.96 3.51 -7.70
C TRP A 189 7.44 3.19 -7.54
N GLY A 190 8.04 2.47 -8.49
CA GLY A 190 9.47 2.17 -8.51
C GLY A 190 10.32 3.44 -8.53
N ASP A 191 9.99 4.38 -9.40
CA ASP A 191 10.64 5.69 -9.48
C ASP A 191 10.51 6.50 -8.20
N SER A 192 9.32 6.48 -7.57
CA SER A 192 9.08 7.16 -6.31
C SER A 192 9.94 6.60 -5.17
N LEU A 193 10.13 5.29 -5.12
CA LEU A 193 11.03 4.64 -4.18
C LEU A 193 12.47 5.09 -4.39
N LEU A 194 12.98 5.03 -5.62
CA LEU A 194 14.35 5.44 -5.96
C LEU A 194 14.61 6.90 -5.61
N LYS A 195 13.69 7.82 -5.94
CA LYS A 195 13.78 9.25 -5.62
C LYS A 195 13.89 9.51 -4.14
N GLN A 196 13.31 8.66 -3.29
CA GLN A 196 13.35 8.78 -1.84
C GLN A 196 14.50 8.01 -1.19
N GLY A 197 15.43 7.46 -1.99
CA GLY A 197 16.64 6.80 -1.49
C GLY A 197 16.43 5.37 -0.99
N TRP A 198 15.35 4.71 -1.44
CA TRP A 198 15.23 3.27 -1.29
C TRP A 198 16.19 2.57 -2.25
N VAL A 199 16.65 1.38 -1.86
CA VAL A 199 17.63 0.58 -2.62
C VAL A 199 16.96 -0.69 -3.10
N ASP A 200 17.36 -1.14 -4.29
CA ASP A 200 16.89 -2.37 -4.93
C ASP A 200 15.37 -2.53 -4.93
N PRO A 201 14.60 -1.52 -5.40
CA PRO A 201 13.16 -1.67 -5.50
C PRO A 201 12.82 -2.73 -6.54
N VAL A 202 12.05 -3.73 -6.14
CA VAL A 202 11.48 -4.73 -7.04
C VAL A 202 9.97 -4.58 -7.02
N MET A 203 9.40 -4.43 -8.19
CA MET A 203 7.98 -4.25 -8.39
C MET A 203 7.44 -5.42 -9.22
N ASP A 204 6.29 -5.92 -8.83
CA ASP A 204 5.56 -6.99 -9.51
C ASP A 204 4.08 -6.64 -9.57
N MET A 205 3.37 -7.13 -10.56
CA MET A 205 1.96 -6.81 -10.77
C MET A 205 1.18 -8.04 -11.21
N GLU A 206 -0.03 -8.19 -10.70
CA GLU A 206 -0.96 -9.21 -11.16
C GLU A 206 -2.40 -8.69 -11.20
N ARG A 207 -3.23 -9.34 -12.01
CA ARG A 207 -4.66 -9.06 -12.08
C ARG A 207 -5.44 -10.12 -11.34
N LEU A 208 -6.22 -9.70 -10.34
CA LEU A 208 -7.16 -10.54 -9.61
C LEU A 208 -8.57 -10.27 -10.13
N VAL A 209 -9.27 -11.32 -10.54
CA VAL A 209 -10.65 -11.23 -11.02
C VAL A 209 -11.59 -11.84 -9.99
N PHE A 210 -12.43 -11.00 -9.38
CA PHE A 210 -13.50 -11.44 -8.51
C PHE A 210 -14.79 -11.61 -9.30
N THR A 211 -15.51 -12.70 -9.04
CA THR A 211 -16.78 -12.99 -9.73
C THR A 211 -17.93 -13.03 -8.75
N TYR A 212 -19.07 -12.43 -9.11
CA TYR A 212 -20.22 -12.28 -8.23
C TYR A 212 -21.48 -12.85 -8.86
N ALA A 213 -22.27 -13.57 -8.07
CA ALA A 213 -23.57 -14.10 -8.48
C ALA A 213 -24.69 -13.05 -8.42
N SER A 214 -24.47 -11.93 -7.71
CA SER A 214 -25.44 -10.85 -7.59
C SER A 214 -24.75 -9.48 -7.49
N ALA A 215 -25.48 -8.43 -7.90
CA ALA A 215 -25.03 -7.03 -7.72
C ALA A 215 -24.90 -6.65 -6.23
N HIS A 216 -25.70 -7.23 -5.37
CA HIS A 216 -25.65 -6.98 -3.94
C HIS A 216 -24.34 -7.45 -3.30
N ASP A 217 -23.86 -8.63 -3.69
CA ASP A 217 -22.58 -9.17 -3.20
C ASP A 217 -21.40 -8.30 -3.64
N LEU A 218 -21.39 -7.88 -4.91
CA LEU A 218 -20.38 -6.96 -5.43
C LEU A 218 -20.38 -5.63 -4.65
N ILE A 219 -21.54 -5.01 -4.44
CA ILE A 219 -21.64 -3.74 -3.71
C ILE A 219 -21.24 -3.90 -2.25
N ARG A 220 -21.56 -5.05 -1.62
CA ARG A 220 -21.13 -5.36 -0.26
C ARG A 220 -19.61 -5.37 -0.16
N ASP A 221 -18.92 -6.05 -1.07
CA ASP A 221 -17.47 -6.14 -1.10
C ASP A 221 -16.82 -4.79 -1.39
N LEU A 222 -17.32 -4.02 -2.37
CA LEU A 222 -16.85 -2.65 -2.61
C LEU A 222 -16.93 -1.77 -1.34
N ARG A 223 -17.99 -1.92 -0.53
CA ARG A 223 -18.12 -1.19 0.74
C ARG A 223 -17.12 -1.66 1.81
N LEU A 224 -16.73 -2.92 1.79
CA LEU A 224 -15.69 -3.46 2.67
C LEU A 224 -14.30 -2.97 2.26
N TRP A 225 -14.03 -2.87 0.96
CA TRP A 225 -12.69 -2.54 0.46
C TRP A 225 -12.31 -1.08 0.63
N GLY A 226 -13.26 -0.18 0.75
CA GLY A 226 -12.93 1.22 0.96
C GLY A 226 -14.03 2.20 0.63
N ARG A 227 -13.61 3.39 0.24
CA ARG A 227 -14.48 4.49 -0.18
C ARG A 227 -13.89 5.14 -1.43
N ASN A 228 -14.77 5.71 -2.22
CA ASN A 228 -14.35 6.55 -3.34
C ASN A 228 -13.73 7.84 -2.80
N LEU A 229 -12.43 8.00 -3.01
CA LEU A 229 -11.65 9.16 -2.60
C LEU A 229 -11.34 10.09 -3.78
N HIS A 230 -11.95 9.87 -4.96
CA HIS A 230 -11.74 10.75 -6.11
C HIS A 230 -12.19 12.18 -5.81
N PRO A 231 -11.39 13.21 -6.12
CA PRO A 231 -11.77 14.61 -5.85
C PRO A 231 -13.03 15.03 -6.59
N HIS A 232 -13.27 14.51 -7.80
CA HIS A 232 -14.46 14.78 -8.60
C HIS A 232 -15.56 13.71 -8.43
N ARG A 233 -15.56 12.94 -7.34
CA ARG A 233 -16.66 12.05 -7.02
C ARG A 233 -17.95 12.84 -6.79
N PHE A 234 -19.09 12.15 -6.79
CA PHE A 234 -20.35 12.78 -6.40
C PHE A 234 -20.23 13.44 -5.00
N PRO A 235 -20.52 14.74 -4.88
CA PRO A 235 -20.14 15.52 -3.70
C PRO A 235 -21.02 15.31 -2.45
N ALA A 236 -22.14 14.56 -2.59
CA ALA A 236 -23.12 14.36 -1.54
C ALA A 236 -23.46 12.89 -1.32
N LEU A 237 -24.32 12.60 -0.35
CA LEU A 237 -24.88 11.26 -0.18
C LEU A 237 -25.83 10.95 -1.35
N ARG A 238 -25.64 9.82 -1.98
CA ARG A 238 -26.50 9.32 -3.04
C ARG A 238 -27.75 8.67 -2.42
N GLY A 239 -28.93 9.06 -2.91
CA GLY A 239 -30.21 8.58 -2.41
C GLY A 239 -30.55 7.15 -2.86
N ARG A 240 -31.70 6.67 -2.37
CA ARG A 240 -32.21 5.31 -2.68
C ARG A 240 -32.46 5.09 -4.19
N GLY A 241 -32.88 6.13 -4.92
CA GLY A 241 -33.10 6.05 -6.37
C GLY A 241 -31.81 5.74 -7.12
N TRP A 242 -30.71 6.42 -6.78
CA TRP A 242 -29.41 6.13 -7.37
C TRP A 242 -28.92 4.71 -7.02
N HIS A 243 -29.09 4.28 -5.77
CA HIS A 243 -28.70 2.94 -5.36
C HIS A 243 -29.45 1.85 -6.12
N ARG A 244 -30.75 2.08 -6.36
CA ARG A 244 -31.56 1.17 -7.20
C ARG A 244 -31.06 1.17 -8.65
N ALA A 245 -30.83 2.34 -9.24
CA ALA A 245 -30.29 2.44 -10.61
C ALA A 245 -28.95 1.73 -10.77
N LEU A 246 -28.05 1.80 -9.77
CA LEU A 246 -26.78 1.06 -9.81
C LEU A 246 -27.01 -0.46 -9.75
N LEU A 247 -27.91 -0.93 -8.87
CA LEU A 247 -28.24 -2.34 -8.78
C LEU A 247 -28.83 -2.86 -10.10
N ASP A 248 -29.79 -2.13 -10.68
CA ASP A 248 -30.46 -2.49 -11.93
C ASP A 248 -29.43 -2.56 -13.09
N ALA A 249 -28.54 -1.59 -13.20
CA ALA A 249 -27.51 -1.56 -14.22
C ALA A 249 -26.50 -2.72 -14.07
N LEU A 250 -26.08 -3.04 -12.84
CA LEU A 250 -25.22 -4.19 -12.57
C LEU A 250 -25.92 -5.51 -12.88
N GLU A 251 -27.19 -5.67 -12.51
CA GLU A 251 -27.96 -6.88 -12.81
C GLU A 251 -28.18 -7.07 -14.32
N GLN A 252 -28.46 -5.99 -15.05
CA GLN A 252 -28.52 -6.04 -16.52
C GLN A 252 -27.19 -6.51 -17.11
N ARG A 253 -26.07 -5.97 -16.63
CA ARG A 253 -24.73 -6.39 -17.06
C ARG A 253 -24.46 -7.86 -16.72
N ARG A 254 -24.88 -8.33 -15.53
CA ARG A 254 -24.79 -9.73 -15.12
C ARG A 254 -25.56 -10.65 -16.07
N MET A 255 -26.79 -10.31 -16.40
CA MET A 255 -27.65 -11.11 -17.29
C MET A 255 -27.10 -11.18 -18.73
N ALA A 256 -26.36 -10.16 -19.16
CA ALA A 256 -25.71 -10.14 -20.47
C ALA A 256 -24.45 -11.02 -20.54
N MET A 257 -23.92 -11.48 -19.41
CA MET A 257 -22.74 -12.35 -19.40
C MET A 257 -23.14 -13.82 -19.62
N PRO A 258 -22.35 -14.60 -20.39
CA PRO A 258 -22.67 -16.00 -20.69
C PRO A 258 -22.81 -16.88 -19.43
N ASP A 259 -22.00 -16.64 -18.41
CA ASP A 259 -22.01 -17.35 -17.13
C ASP A 259 -22.90 -16.68 -16.07
N GLN A 260 -23.62 -15.64 -16.46
CA GLN A 260 -24.47 -14.83 -15.57
C GLN A 260 -23.77 -14.37 -14.28
N ARG A 261 -22.47 -14.04 -14.36
CA ARG A 261 -21.68 -13.53 -13.25
C ARG A 261 -21.11 -12.16 -13.57
N LEU A 262 -21.14 -11.27 -12.59
CA LEU A 262 -20.38 -10.03 -12.65
C LEU A 262 -18.91 -10.34 -12.43
N ARG A 263 -18.06 -9.60 -13.13
CA ARG A 263 -16.61 -9.61 -12.92
C ARG A 263 -16.16 -8.25 -12.42
N LEU A 264 -15.15 -8.27 -11.58
CA LEU A 264 -14.47 -7.08 -11.11
C LEU A 264 -12.97 -7.36 -11.08
N THR A 265 -12.27 -6.70 -11.96
CA THR A 265 -10.82 -6.84 -12.10
C THR A 265 -10.12 -5.82 -11.22
N LEU A 266 -9.13 -6.30 -10.46
CA LEU A 266 -8.23 -5.47 -9.70
C LEU A 266 -6.80 -5.75 -10.15
N GLU A 267 -6.10 -4.70 -10.50
CA GLU A 267 -4.67 -4.73 -10.66
C GLU A 267 -4.03 -4.51 -9.30
N VAL A 268 -3.23 -5.46 -8.84
CA VAL A 268 -2.51 -5.37 -7.58
C VAL A 268 -1.04 -5.30 -7.86
N ILE A 269 -0.42 -4.24 -7.38
CA ILE A 269 1.02 -4.00 -7.47
C ILE A 269 1.63 -4.37 -6.13
N TYR A 270 2.66 -5.20 -6.17
CA TYR A 270 3.47 -5.58 -5.02
C TYR A 270 4.84 -4.92 -5.14
N GLY A 271 5.28 -4.31 -4.07
CA GLY A 271 6.60 -3.69 -4.01
C GLY A 271 7.40 -4.18 -2.82
N HIS A 272 8.69 -4.38 -3.03
CA HIS A 272 9.66 -4.49 -1.96
C HIS A 272 10.91 -3.69 -2.27
N ALA A 273 11.53 -3.18 -1.22
CA ALA A 273 12.76 -2.40 -1.32
C ALA A 273 13.54 -2.48 0.00
N LEU A 274 14.80 -2.12 -0.03
CA LEU A 274 15.63 -2.01 1.17
C LEU A 274 15.83 -0.55 1.57
N ARG A 275 15.91 -0.28 2.88
CA ARG A 275 16.35 1.03 3.34
C ARG A 275 17.84 1.18 3.07
N GLY A 276 18.21 2.07 2.14
CA GLY A 276 19.59 2.50 1.93
C GLY A 276 20.16 3.24 3.15
N ALA A 277 21.47 3.27 3.26
CA ALA A 277 22.15 4.18 4.19
C ALA A 277 21.80 5.63 3.85
N ASP A 278 21.77 6.50 4.86
CA ASP A 278 21.57 7.92 4.60
C ASP A 278 22.77 8.42 3.82
N ARG A 279 22.53 9.10 2.69
CA ARG A 279 23.61 9.72 1.92
C ARG A 279 24.29 10.72 2.83
N GLN A 280 25.52 10.42 3.25
CA GLN A 280 26.38 11.46 3.78
C GLN A 280 26.47 12.52 2.68
N SER A 281 26.13 13.75 2.99
CA SER A 281 26.37 14.87 2.10
C SER A 281 27.87 14.95 1.89
N LEU A 282 28.37 14.35 0.82
CA LEU A 282 29.72 14.62 0.37
C LEU A 282 29.79 16.14 0.14
N PRO A 283 30.79 16.82 0.65
CA PRO A 283 30.93 18.24 0.40
C PRO A 283 30.94 18.45 -1.13
N VAL A 284 30.01 19.27 -1.61
CA VAL A 284 29.68 19.46 -3.03
C VAL A 284 30.88 20.00 -3.85
N THR A 285 31.97 20.34 -3.20
CA THR A 285 33.16 20.87 -3.87
C THR A 285 34.41 20.42 -3.12
N GLN A 286 35.06 19.37 -3.60
CA GLN A 286 36.49 19.23 -3.39
C GLN A 286 37.18 20.03 -4.51
N SER A 287 37.65 21.23 -4.21
CA SER A 287 38.57 21.93 -5.10
C SER A 287 39.93 21.22 -5.04
N ILE A 288 40.21 20.41 -6.04
CA ILE A 288 41.54 19.83 -6.20
C ILE A 288 42.39 20.88 -6.89
N PRO A 289 43.45 21.41 -6.23
CA PRO A 289 44.34 22.39 -6.89
C PRO A 289 44.92 21.79 -8.17
N LEU A 290 44.88 22.52 -9.26
CA LEU A 290 45.38 22.06 -10.55
C LEU A 290 46.85 21.57 -10.48
N THR A 291 47.61 22.12 -9.54
CA THR A 291 48.98 21.71 -9.21
C THR A 291 49.10 20.26 -8.70
N GLU A 292 48.09 19.73 -8.01
CA GLU A 292 48.08 18.32 -7.57
C GLU A 292 47.73 17.37 -8.70
N VAL A 293 46.82 17.77 -9.57
CA VAL A 293 46.46 16.99 -10.76
C VAL A 293 47.67 16.88 -11.68
N VAL A 294 48.41 17.95 -11.91
CA VAL A 294 49.65 17.97 -12.75
C VAL A 294 50.73 17.11 -12.12
N LYS A 295 50.89 17.13 -10.79
CA LYS A 295 51.85 16.25 -10.08
C LYS A 295 51.48 14.77 -10.21
N SER A 296 50.21 14.42 -10.13
CA SER A 296 49.78 13.02 -10.21
C SER A 296 49.95 12.47 -11.66
N ILE A 297 49.75 13.30 -12.70
CA ILE A 297 49.99 12.92 -14.09
C ILE A 297 51.48 12.75 -14.37
N ARG A 298 52.33 13.64 -13.84
CA ARG A 298 53.79 13.59 -14.02
C ARG A 298 54.45 12.37 -13.35
N ASN A 299 53.89 11.94 -12.20
CA ASN A 299 54.37 10.77 -11.50
C ASN A 299 53.94 9.42 -12.15
N ARG A 300 52.82 9.42 -12.88
CA ARG A 300 52.41 8.24 -13.65
C ARG A 300 53.20 8.07 -14.96
N GLY A 301 53.65 9.21 -15.57
CA GLY A 301 54.48 9.16 -16.76
C GLY A 301 55.94 8.81 -16.51
N ALA A 302 56.42 8.83 -15.27
CA ALA A 302 57.78 8.45 -14.90
C ALA A 302 57.95 6.97 -14.48
N GLY A 303 56.83 6.25 -14.29
CA GLY A 303 56.82 4.83 -13.90
C GLY A 303 56.81 3.85 -15.07
N ASP A 304 56.55 4.31 -16.28
CA ASP A 304 56.46 3.44 -17.49
C ASP A 304 57.72 3.44 -18.36
N MET A 305 58.85 3.99 -17.86
CA MET A 305 60.15 3.99 -18.57
C MET A 305 61.28 3.50 -17.71
N ALA A 306 61.04 2.48 -16.83
CA ALA A 306 62.09 1.78 -16.13
C ALA A 306 61.94 0.25 -16.29
#